data_a155ab96999780705b1ae13bfd25b2d3
#
_entry.id   a155ab96999780705b1ae13bfd25b2d3
#
_cell.length_a   1.000
_cell.length_b   1.000
_cell.length_c   1.000
_cell.angle_alpha   90.00
_cell.angle_beta   90.00
_cell.angle_gamma   90.00
#
_symmetry.space_group_name_H-M   'P 1'
#
loop_
_entity.id
_entity.type
_entity.pdbx_description
1 polymer ?
#
loop_
_entity_poly.entity_id
_entity_poly.type
_entity_poly.pdbx_seq_one_letter_code
_entity_poly.pdbx_strand_id
1 'polypeptide(L)'
;ALDYDSRDATVLFFDNEAAPNSRVPVAVMRDAARGVVIITCRGTMSLEDCLSDATCADIALSSFQPRLDGRAHAGMASIAFNTLLLVLPHLDTTSEPIVCVGHSLGGGVAQLLALFLTKARPQRDIRCVAYEPPGTLVDPITADAMDAFCLCSVLGDDLVPRIGVPQLFELRDACVDGLCKCKVPKWRAL
;
A
#
# COMPACT_ATOMS: atom_id res chain seq x y z
N ALA A 1 1.82 -28.41 -0.51
CA ALA A 1 2.30 -27.53 -1.55
C ALA A 1 1.14 -27.32 -2.51
N LEU A 2 0.72 -26.07 -2.76
CA LEU A 2 -0.24 -25.75 -3.82
C LEU A 2 0.52 -25.96 -5.13
N ASP A 3 0.07 -26.93 -5.93
CA ASP A 3 0.60 -27.21 -7.26
C ASP A 3 0.10 -26.07 -8.18
N TYR A 4 0.90 -25.01 -8.28
CA TYR A 4 0.61 -23.88 -9.17
C TYR A 4 1.15 -24.21 -10.55
N ASP A 5 0.27 -24.47 -11.50
CA ASP A 5 0.65 -24.58 -12.90
C ASP A 5 0.73 -23.18 -13.52
N SER A 6 1.96 -22.70 -13.76
CA SER A 6 2.22 -21.40 -14.40
C SER A 6 1.60 -21.26 -15.80
N ARG A 7 1.17 -22.36 -16.42
CA ARG A 7 0.51 -22.37 -17.74
C ARG A 7 -0.90 -21.75 -17.71
N ASP A 8 -1.53 -21.68 -16.52
CA ASP A 8 -2.85 -21.10 -16.35
C ASP A 8 -2.83 -19.57 -16.14
N ALA A 9 -1.65 -18.99 -15.97
CA ALA A 9 -1.49 -17.57 -15.77
C ALA A 9 -1.02 -16.86 -17.05
N THR A 10 -1.76 -15.83 -17.45
CA THR A 10 -1.41 -14.97 -18.59
C THR A 10 -1.08 -13.57 -18.08
N VAL A 11 0.11 -13.04 -18.46
CA VAL A 11 0.47 -11.66 -18.17
C VAL A 11 -0.27 -10.75 -19.16
N LEU A 12 -1.14 -9.88 -18.62
CA LEU A 12 -1.89 -8.90 -19.41
C LEU A 12 -1.11 -7.59 -19.57
N PHE A 13 -0.35 -7.23 -18.53
CA PHE A 13 0.46 -6.02 -18.49
C PHE A 13 1.63 -6.19 -17.52
N PHE A 14 2.76 -5.61 -17.86
CA PHE A 14 3.92 -5.55 -16.98
C PHE A 14 4.68 -4.25 -17.20
N ASP A 15 4.92 -3.51 -16.12
CA ASP A 15 5.78 -2.33 -16.08
C ASP A 15 6.80 -2.51 -14.95
N ASN A 16 8.07 -2.48 -15.26
CA ASN A 16 9.17 -2.60 -14.30
C ASN A 16 9.79 -1.24 -13.94
N GLU A 17 9.20 -0.15 -14.40
CA GLU A 17 9.71 1.17 -14.08
C GLU A 17 9.35 1.54 -12.63
N ALA A 18 10.32 2.09 -11.94
CA ALA A 18 10.15 2.69 -10.61
C ALA A 18 10.61 4.15 -10.67
N ALA A 19 9.82 5.04 -10.11
CA ALA A 19 10.19 6.44 -9.95
C ALA A 19 9.72 6.91 -8.56
N PRO A 20 10.59 7.55 -7.77
CA PRO A 20 10.23 8.05 -6.44
C PRO A 20 8.94 8.88 -6.50
N ASN A 21 8.04 8.67 -5.54
CA ASN A 21 6.75 9.36 -5.39
C ASN A 21 5.80 9.31 -6.61
N SER A 22 6.11 8.52 -7.63
CA SER A 22 5.34 8.49 -8.87
C SER A 22 4.97 7.10 -9.35
N ARG A 23 5.87 6.13 -9.26
CA ARG A 23 5.70 4.78 -9.82
C ARG A 23 6.32 3.69 -8.95
N VAL A 24 5.65 2.56 -8.89
CA VAL A 24 6.20 1.28 -8.45
C VAL A 24 6.04 0.27 -9.57
N PRO A 25 6.94 -0.71 -9.70
CA PRO A 25 6.74 -1.82 -10.63
C PRO A 25 5.42 -2.52 -10.39
N VAL A 26 4.69 -2.79 -11.47
CA VAL A 26 3.37 -3.41 -11.44
C VAL A 26 3.23 -4.49 -12.49
N ALA A 27 2.54 -5.58 -12.14
CA ALA A 27 2.12 -6.61 -13.06
C ALA A 27 0.63 -6.85 -12.96
N VAL A 28 -0.03 -7.05 -14.10
CA VAL A 28 -1.42 -7.49 -14.19
C VAL A 28 -1.42 -8.86 -14.82
N MET A 29 -1.94 -9.85 -14.10
CA MET A 29 -1.99 -11.24 -14.54
C MET A 29 -3.41 -11.77 -14.45
N ARG A 30 -3.81 -12.59 -15.41
CA ARG A 30 -5.05 -13.35 -15.39
C ARG A 30 -4.74 -14.79 -15.00
N ASP A 31 -5.32 -15.25 -13.90
CA ASP A 31 -5.32 -16.66 -13.50
C ASP A 31 -6.63 -17.31 -13.99
N ALA A 32 -6.56 -18.02 -15.11
CA ALA A 32 -7.73 -18.64 -15.72
C ALA A 32 -8.27 -19.80 -14.87
N ALA A 33 -7.41 -20.54 -14.17
CA ALA A 33 -7.82 -21.66 -13.33
C ALA A 33 -8.65 -21.20 -12.13
N ARG A 34 -8.33 -20.02 -11.57
CA ARG A 34 -9.05 -19.43 -10.44
C ARG A 34 -10.12 -18.42 -10.85
N GLY A 35 -10.14 -18.02 -12.11
CA GLY A 35 -11.08 -17.03 -12.63
C GLY A 35 -10.89 -15.66 -11.97
N VAL A 36 -9.65 -15.20 -11.81
CA VAL A 36 -9.32 -13.92 -11.18
C VAL A 36 -8.27 -13.15 -11.96
N VAL A 37 -8.30 -11.83 -11.86
CA VAL A 37 -7.21 -10.95 -12.29
C VAL A 37 -6.42 -10.50 -11.07
N ILE A 38 -5.13 -10.68 -11.09
CA ILE A 38 -4.21 -10.31 -10.01
C ILE A 38 -3.41 -9.09 -10.43
N ILE A 39 -3.41 -8.05 -9.62
CA ILE A 39 -2.56 -6.87 -9.80
C ILE A 39 -1.53 -6.88 -8.67
N THR A 40 -0.25 -7.06 -9.03
CA THR A 40 0.84 -7.10 -8.06
C THR A 40 1.62 -5.80 -8.10
N CYS A 41 1.69 -5.12 -6.95
CA CYS A 41 2.50 -3.92 -6.76
C CYS A 41 3.78 -4.28 -5.99
N ARG A 42 4.96 -4.01 -6.58
CA ARG A 42 6.25 -4.26 -5.93
C ARG A 42 6.53 -3.18 -4.89
N GLY A 43 7.06 -3.56 -3.73
CA GLY A 43 7.59 -2.64 -2.74
C GLY A 43 8.94 -2.05 -3.15
N THR A 44 9.43 -1.05 -2.40
CA THR A 44 10.78 -0.52 -2.54
C THR A 44 11.82 -1.52 -2.06
N MET A 45 13.02 -1.41 -2.63
CA MET A 45 14.17 -2.25 -2.23
C MET A 45 14.99 -1.63 -1.09
N SER A 46 14.72 -0.40 -0.67
CA SER A 46 15.44 0.26 0.42
C SER A 46 14.50 0.88 1.46
N LEU A 47 14.86 0.68 2.74
CA LEU A 47 14.21 1.36 3.87
C LEU A 47 14.40 2.88 3.82
N GLU A 48 15.48 3.36 3.21
CA GLU A 48 15.79 4.78 3.05
C GLU A 48 14.76 5.48 2.15
N ASP A 49 14.29 4.81 1.10
CA ASP A 49 13.23 5.33 0.24
C ASP A 49 11.89 5.42 1.01
N CYS A 50 11.58 4.43 1.85
CA CYS A 50 10.38 4.48 2.70
C CYS A 50 10.43 5.60 3.76
N LEU A 51 11.61 5.92 4.28
CA LEU A 51 11.78 6.96 5.29
C LEU A 51 11.89 8.36 4.68
N SER A 52 12.44 8.51 3.47
CA SER A 52 12.50 9.79 2.77
C SER A 52 11.13 10.21 2.20
N ASP A 53 10.24 9.28 1.92
CA ASP A 53 8.83 9.53 1.59
C ASP A 53 7.99 9.92 2.81
N ALA A 54 8.57 9.95 3.99
CA ALA A 54 7.97 10.43 5.23
C ALA A 54 7.74 11.97 5.27
N THR A 55 7.64 12.62 4.13
CA THR A 55 6.97 13.90 4.00
C THR A 55 5.46 13.66 4.16
N CYS A 56 5.09 13.60 5.37
CA CYS A 56 3.87 13.18 6.03
C CYS A 56 2.68 14.09 5.73
N ALA A 57 2.53 14.51 4.51
CA ALA A 57 1.38 15.28 4.08
C ALA A 57 0.24 14.30 3.78
N ASP A 58 -0.85 14.47 4.49
CA ASP A 58 -2.12 13.87 4.14
C ASP A 58 -2.76 14.62 2.98
N ILE A 59 -3.35 13.89 2.06
CA ILE A 59 -4.12 14.43 0.96
C ILE A 59 -5.57 13.96 1.00
N ALA A 60 -6.51 14.82 0.65
CA ALA A 60 -7.89 14.40 0.48
C ALA A 60 -8.02 13.46 -0.73
N LEU A 61 -8.65 12.30 -0.54
CA LEU A 61 -8.88 11.31 -1.60
C LEU A 61 -9.74 11.85 -2.74
N SER A 62 -10.63 12.81 -2.42
CA SER A 62 -11.43 13.55 -3.43
C SER A 62 -10.58 14.33 -4.45
N SER A 63 -9.30 14.59 -4.16
CA SER A 63 -8.36 15.20 -5.12
C SER A 63 -8.04 14.27 -6.29
N PHE A 64 -8.18 12.95 -6.11
CA PHE A 64 -7.96 11.93 -7.14
C PHE A 64 -9.28 11.46 -7.76
N GLN A 65 -10.28 11.21 -6.92
CA GLN A 65 -11.61 10.78 -7.34
C GLN A 65 -12.69 11.52 -6.54
N PRO A 66 -13.49 12.40 -7.17
CA PRO A 66 -14.46 13.29 -6.46
C PRO A 66 -15.50 12.59 -5.58
N ARG A 67 -15.68 11.27 -5.74
CA ARG A 67 -16.64 10.46 -4.96
C ARG A 67 -15.97 9.67 -3.83
N LEU A 68 -14.71 9.93 -3.55
CA LEU A 68 -13.99 9.35 -2.42
C LEU A 68 -13.84 10.40 -1.33
N ASP A 69 -14.47 10.13 -0.20
CA ASP A 69 -14.25 10.89 1.03
C ASP A 69 -13.04 10.30 1.78
N GLY A 70 -12.47 11.07 2.72
CA GLY A 70 -11.36 10.66 3.56
C GLY A 70 -10.01 11.20 3.10
N ARG A 71 -8.97 10.79 3.81
CA ARG A 71 -7.59 11.25 3.63
C ARG A 71 -6.63 10.05 3.58
N ALA A 72 -5.56 10.22 2.83
CA ALA A 72 -4.51 9.22 2.72
C ALA A 72 -3.13 9.87 2.66
N HIS A 73 -2.10 9.08 2.89
CA HIS A 73 -0.70 9.48 2.69
C HIS A 73 -0.48 9.93 1.24
N ALA A 74 -0.07 11.19 1.04
CA ALA A 74 -0.04 11.84 -0.27
C ALA A 74 0.84 11.10 -1.31
N GLY A 75 2.04 10.68 -0.92
CA GLY A 75 2.97 9.97 -1.82
C GLY A 75 2.38 8.65 -2.29
N MET A 76 1.91 7.81 -1.36
CA MET A 76 1.33 6.51 -1.70
C MET A 76 0.03 6.64 -2.49
N ALA A 77 -0.80 7.64 -2.18
CA ALA A 77 -2.03 7.92 -2.94
C ALA A 77 -1.72 8.34 -4.39
N SER A 78 -0.69 9.16 -4.59
CA SER A 78 -0.24 9.57 -5.92
C SER A 78 0.26 8.36 -6.73
N ILE A 79 1.11 7.51 -6.13
CA ILE A 79 1.60 6.28 -6.77
C ILE A 79 0.43 5.35 -7.13
N ALA A 80 -0.49 5.12 -6.19
CA ALA A 80 -1.65 4.24 -6.42
C ALA A 80 -2.57 4.78 -7.53
N PHE A 81 -2.78 6.09 -7.60
CA PHE A 81 -3.59 6.70 -8.65
C PHE A 81 -2.91 6.62 -10.02
N ASN A 82 -1.60 6.87 -10.10
CA ASN A 82 -0.83 6.69 -11.33
C ASN A 82 -0.86 5.22 -11.79
N THR A 83 -0.73 4.28 -10.82
CA THR A 83 -0.86 2.84 -11.11
C THR A 83 -2.27 2.50 -11.62
N LEU A 84 -3.34 3.09 -11.05
CA LEU A 84 -4.70 2.94 -11.56
C LEU A 84 -4.79 3.30 -13.05
N LEU A 85 -4.28 4.48 -13.41
CA LEU A 85 -4.32 4.96 -14.80
C LEU A 85 -3.58 4.03 -15.76
N LEU A 86 -2.49 3.41 -15.31
CA LEU A 86 -1.72 2.44 -16.11
C LEU A 86 -2.46 1.12 -16.30
N VAL A 87 -3.11 0.58 -15.26
CA VAL A 87 -3.70 -0.75 -15.32
C VAL A 87 -5.11 -0.76 -15.90
N LEU A 88 -5.87 0.34 -15.82
CA LEU A 88 -7.27 0.41 -16.25
C LEU A 88 -7.52 -0.10 -17.67
N PRO A 89 -6.72 0.25 -18.70
CA PRO A 89 -6.95 -0.23 -20.08
C PRO A 89 -6.84 -1.75 -20.20
N HIS A 90 -6.03 -2.38 -19.36
CA HIS A 90 -5.81 -3.83 -19.37
C HIS A 90 -6.88 -4.61 -18.61
N LEU A 91 -7.69 -3.94 -17.80
CA LEU A 91 -8.81 -4.53 -17.08
C LEU A 91 -10.11 -4.56 -17.89
N ASP A 92 -10.22 -3.76 -18.94
CA ASP A 92 -11.43 -3.68 -19.78
C ASP A 92 -11.64 -4.94 -20.64
N THR A 93 -10.60 -5.73 -20.83
CA THR A 93 -10.64 -7.00 -21.58
C THR A 93 -11.11 -8.18 -20.74
N THR A 94 -11.36 -7.98 -19.45
CA THR A 94 -11.69 -9.03 -18.48
C THR A 94 -12.93 -8.65 -17.70
N SER A 95 -13.62 -9.62 -17.13
CA SER A 95 -14.79 -9.42 -16.25
C SER A 95 -14.63 -10.08 -14.89
N GLU A 96 -13.53 -10.82 -14.70
CA GLU A 96 -13.26 -11.57 -13.47
C GLU A 96 -13.02 -10.64 -12.27
N PRO A 97 -13.23 -11.12 -11.03
CA PRO A 97 -12.81 -10.44 -9.80
C PRO A 97 -11.34 -9.98 -9.86
N ILE A 98 -11.03 -8.87 -9.20
CA ILE A 98 -9.67 -8.34 -9.14
C ILE A 98 -9.12 -8.50 -7.73
N VAL A 99 -7.90 -8.99 -7.63
CA VAL A 99 -7.15 -9.08 -6.37
C VAL A 99 -5.89 -8.23 -6.48
N CYS A 100 -5.82 -7.14 -5.71
CA CYS A 100 -4.61 -6.33 -5.58
C CYS A 100 -3.71 -6.95 -4.51
N VAL A 101 -2.42 -7.11 -4.81
CA VAL A 101 -1.45 -7.73 -3.90
C VAL A 101 -0.19 -6.88 -3.83
N GLY A 102 0.38 -6.74 -2.64
CA GLY A 102 1.66 -6.06 -2.47
C GLY A 102 2.28 -6.32 -1.10
N HIS A 103 3.56 -6.05 -1.00
CA HIS A 103 4.34 -6.15 0.24
C HIS A 103 5.00 -4.81 0.54
N SER A 104 5.08 -4.43 1.81
CA SER A 104 5.69 -3.19 2.27
C SER A 104 5.03 -1.96 1.57
N LEU A 105 5.80 -1.02 1.01
CA LEU A 105 5.25 0.09 0.21
C LEU A 105 4.26 -0.39 -0.86
N GLY A 106 4.58 -1.49 -1.57
CA GLY A 106 3.67 -2.08 -2.55
C GLY A 106 2.36 -2.57 -1.94
N GLY A 107 2.36 -2.97 -0.66
CA GLY A 107 1.17 -3.30 0.12
C GLY A 107 0.27 -2.08 0.34
N GLY A 108 0.85 -0.93 0.74
CA GLY A 108 0.13 0.32 0.87
C GLY A 108 -0.43 0.83 -0.47
N VAL A 109 0.37 0.74 -1.53
CA VAL A 109 -0.08 1.08 -2.90
C VAL A 109 -1.21 0.16 -3.35
N ALA A 110 -1.13 -1.15 -3.10
CA ALA A 110 -2.17 -2.12 -3.47
C ALA A 110 -3.50 -1.86 -2.75
N GLN A 111 -3.45 -1.45 -1.48
CA GLN A 111 -4.64 -1.07 -0.71
C GLN A 111 -5.34 0.16 -1.30
N LEU A 112 -4.59 1.23 -1.57
CA LEU A 112 -5.14 2.45 -2.17
C LEU A 112 -5.59 2.22 -3.62
N LEU A 113 -4.87 1.40 -4.40
CA LEU A 113 -5.29 0.99 -5.74
C LEU A 113 -6.63 0.24 -5.69
N ALA A 114 -6.80 -0.71 -4.76
CA ALA A 114 -8.06 -1.41 -4.57
C ALA A 114 -9.20 -0.44 -4.22
N LEU A 115 -8.94 0.52 -3.31
CA LEU A 115 -9.91 1.57 -2.98
C LEU A 115 -10.32 2.39 -4.21
N PHE A 116 -9.35 2.83 -5.02
CA PHE A 116 -9.65 3.55 -6.27
C PHE A 116 -10.42 2.69 -7.28
N LEU A 117 -10.09 1.40 -7.38
CA LEU A 117 -10.77 0.46 -8.27
C LEU A 117 -12.23 0.22 -7.86
N THR A 118 -12.58 0.20 -6.56
CA THR A 118 -13.97 0.06 -6.12
C THR A 118 -14.86 1.18 -6.68
N LYS A 119 -14.30 2.36 -6.91
CA LYS A 119 -15.02 3.49 -7.51
C LYS A 119 -14.93 3.54 -9.02
N ALA A 120 -13.78 3.15 -9.58
CA ALA A 120 -13.58 3.10 -11.04
C ALA A 120 -14.34 1.94 -11.70
N ARG A 121 -14.54 0.84 -10.99
CA ARG A 121 -15.21 -0.39 -11.46
C ARG A 121 -16.19 -0.94 -10.42
N PRO A 122 -17.28 -0.21 -10.09
CA PRO A 122 -18.17 -0.54 -8.97
C PRO A 122 -18.94 -1.86 -9.19
N GLN A 123 -18.94 -2.41 -10.40
CA GLN A 123 -19.61 -3.67 -10.72
C GLN A 123 -18.68 -4.88 -10.56
N ARG A 124 -17.41 -4.67 -10.23
CA ARG A 124 -16.44 -5.76 -10.08
C ARG A 124 -16.20 -6.06 -8.60
N ASP A 125 -16.03 -7.33 -8.27
CA ASP A 125 -15.53 -7.73 -6.95
C ASP A 125 -14.03 -7.38 -6.88
N ILE A 126 -13.70 -6.42 -6.00
CA ILE A 126 -12.34 -5.96 -5.77
C ILE A 126 -11.91 -6.43 -4.39
N ARG A 127 -10.76 -7.07 -4.31
CA ARG A 127 -10.12 -7.52 -3.08
C ARG A 127 -8.69 -7.02 -3.00
N CYS A 128 -8.17 -6.92 -1.80
CA CYS A 128 -6.77 -6.60 -1.56
C CYS A 128 -6.18 -7.55 -0.51
N VAL A 129 -4.96 -8.01 -0.75
CA VAL A 129 -4.14 -8.71 0.24
C VAL A 129 -2.82 -7.95 0.34
N ALA A 130 -2.62 -7.25 1.45
CA ALA A 130 -1.42 -6.48 1.72
C ALA A 130 -0.58 -7.19 2.78
N TYR A 131 0.68 -7.43 2.47
CA TYR A 131 1.66 -8.00 3.39
C TYR A 131 2.54 -6.88 3.94
N GLU A 132 2.62 -6.77 5.26
CA GLU A 132 3.44 -5.78 5.96
C GLU A 132 3.25 -4.34 5.40
N PRO A 133 2.00 -3.86 5.16
CA PRO A 133 1.81 -2.53 4.61
C PRO A 133 2.25 -1.46 5.62
N PRO A 134 2.70 -0.27 5.17
CA PRO A 134 3.04 0.83 6.06
C PRO A 134 1.86 1.27 6.92
N GLY A 135 2.12 1.61 8.18
CA GLY A 135 1.13 2.17 9.10
C GLY A 135 0.65 3.56 8.66
N THR A 136 -0.47 4.03 9.23
CA THR A 136 -1.02 5.38 8.99
C THR A 136 -1.25 5.72 7.51
N LEU A 137 -1.63 4.72 6.71
CA LEU A 137 -1.87 4.87 5.28
C LEU A 137 -3.07 5.78 4.97
N VAL A 138 -4.13 5.64 5.74
CA VAL A 138 -5.41 6.37 5.59
C VAL A 138 -5.95 6.80 6.94
N ASP A 139 -6.92 7.71 6.95
CA ASP A 139 -7.66 8.07 8.16
C ASP A 139 -8.54 6.89 8.66
N PRO A 140 -8.95 6.89 9.94
CA PRO A 140 -9.69 5.78 10.53
C PRO A 140 -11.02 5.47 9.81
N ILE A 141 -11.73 6.48 9.33
CA ILE A 141 -13.03 6.30 8.65
C ILE A 141 -12.81 5.57 7.31
N THR A 142 -11.77 5.96 6.59
CA THR A 142 -11.40 5.28 5.34
C THR A 142 -10.91 3.86 5.61
N ALA A 143 -10.15 3.62 6.69
CA ALA A 143 -9.71 2.29 7.10
C ALA A 143 -10.89 1.36 7.36
N ASP A 144 -11.87 1.79 8.16
CA ASP A 144 -13.09 1.03 8.45
C ASP A 144 -13.85 0.66 7.16
N ALA A 145 -13.92 1.59 6.20
CA ALA A 145 -14.55 1.31 4.91
C ALA A 145 -13.76 0.30 4.04
N MET A 146 -12.44 0.24 4.22
CA MET A 146 -11.57 -0.69 3.51
C MET A 146 -11.60 -2.12 4.08
N ASP A 147 -11.99 -2.31 5.32
CA ASP A 147 -12.11 -3.64 5.96
C ASP A 147 -13.02 -4.59 5.19
N ALA A 148 -13.99 -4.06 4.43
CA ALA A 148 -14.88 -4.87 3.61
C ALA A 148 -14.18 -5.63 2.47
N PHE A 149 -13.00 -5.17 2.00
CA PHE A 149 -12.31 -5.74 0.84
C PHE A 149 -10.78 -5.86 1.00
N CYS A 150 -10.19 -5.33 2.05
CA CYS A 150 -8.75 -5.40 2.33
C CYS A 150 -8.44 -6.39 3.46
N LEU A 151 -7.48 -7.28 3.23
CA LEU A 151 -6.86 -8.12 4.23
C LEU A 151 -5.40 -7.69 4.40
N CYS A 152 -5.02 -7.30 5.63
CA CYS A 152 -3.63 -7.03 6.00
C CYS A 152 -3.05 -8.21 6.77
N SER A 153 -1.90 -8.69 6.33
CA SER A 153 -1.14 -9.73 7.02
C SER A 153 0.14 -9.12 7.58
N VAL A 154 0.34 -9.27 8.90
CA VAL A 154 1.52 -8.75 9.62
C VAL A 154 2.15 -9.90 10.38
N LEU A 155 3.45 -10.15 10.16
CA LEU A 155 4.19 -11.22 10.81
C LEU A 155 4.85 -10.71 12.10
N GLY A 156 4.41 -11.23 13.24
CA GLY A 156 5.03 -10.95 14.54
C GLY A 156 5.09 -9.46 14.86
N ASP A 157 6.27 -8.98 15.16
CA ASP A 157 6.53 -7.59 15.59
C ASP A 157 7.12 -6.72 14.48
N ASP A 158 6.77 -6.99 13.22
CA ASP A 158 7.27 -6.17 12.10
C ASP A 158 7.08 -4.69 12.36
N LEU A 159 8.15 -3.94 12.10
CA LEU A 159 8.25 -2.52 12.35
C LEU A 159 7.46 -1.70 11.32
N VAL A 160 7.43 -2.13 10.05
CA VAL A 160 6.86 -1.37 8.93
C VAL A 160 5.39 -0.98 9.16
N PRO A 161 4.48 -1.89 9.56
CA PRO A 161 3.10 -1.53 9.86
C PRO A 161 2.92 -0.64 11.09
N ARG A 162 3.96 -0.54 11.93
CA ARG A 162 3.96 0.24 13.17
C ARG A 162 4.63 1.60 13.03
N ILE A 163 5.34 1.85 11.92
CA ILE A 163 5.92 3.15 11.62
C ILE A 163 4.84 4.05 11.03
N GLY A 164 4.63 5.16 11.72
CA GLY A 164 3.83 6.28 11.25
C GLY A 164 4.38 7.54 11.87
N VAL A 165 4.02 8.70 11.34
CA VAL A 165 4.51 9.98 11.85
C VAL A 165 4.14 10.22 13.30
N PRO A 166 2.90 9.98 13.74
CA PRO A 166 2.56 10.10 15.15
C PRO A 166 3.47 9.24 16.03
N GLN A 167 3.71 7.97 15.65
CA GLN A 167 4.54 7.03 16.39
C GLN A 167 6.01 7.47 16.45
N LEU A 168 6.53 8.07 15.38
CA LEU A 168 7.88 8.65 15.38
C LEU A 168 7.99 9.85 16.32
N PHE A 169 6.97 10.71 16.39
CA PHE A 169 6.94 11.80 17.36
C PHE A 169 6.83 11.30 18.80
N GLU A 170 5.99 10.30 19.06
CA GLU A 170 5.89 9.66 20.37
C GLU A 170 7.23 9.04 20.80
N LEU A 171 7.90 8.32 19.90
CA LEU A 171 9.23 7.76 20.15
C LEU A 171 10.26 8.85 20.46
N ARG A 172 10.30 9.92 19.66
CA ARG A 172 11.18 11.07 19.91
C ARG A 172 10.93 11.64 21.32
N ASP A 173 9.68 11.90 21.65
CA ASP A 173 9.32 12.52 22.92
C ASP A 173 9.66 11.60 24.10
N ALA A 174 9.44 10.30 23.97
CA ALA A 174 9.85 9.30 24.95
C ALA A 174 11.37 9.23 25.11
N CYS A 175 12.14 9.31 24.01
CA CYS A 175 13.60 9.36 24.05
C CYS A 175 14.10 10.64 24.74
N VAL A 176 13.53 11.80 24.40
CA VAL A 176 13.90 13.09 25.01
C VAL A 176 13.58 13.07 26.51
N ASP A 177 12.40 12.61 26.90
CA ASP A 177 12.00 12.51 28.31
C ASP A 177 12.91 11.55 29.08
N GLY A 178 13.22 10.37 28.50
CA GLY A 178 14.15 9.42 29.08
C GLY A 178 15.55 9.99 29.29
N LEU A 179 16.08 10.74 28.29
CA LEU A 179 17.39 11.40 28.39
C LEU A 179 17.38 12.56 29.40
N CYS A 180 16.27 13.28 29.52
CA CYS A 180 16.14 14.35 30.53
C CYS A 180 16.05 13.80 31.94
N LYS A 181 15.44 12.66 32.16
CA LYS A 181 15.33 11.98 33.46
C LYS A 181 16.57 11.15 33.81
N CYS A 182 17.47 10.93 32.87
CA CYS A 182 18.68 10.14 33.07
C CYS A 182 19.63 10.82 34.05
N LYS A 183 19.93 10.12 35.16
CA LYS A 183 20.86 10.62 36.21
C LYS A 183 22.32 10.26 35.96
N VAL A 184 22.62 9.52 34.92
CA VAL A 184 23.99 9.16 34.51
C VAL A 184 24.44 10.05 33.35
N PRO A 185 25.78 10.25 33.17
CA PRO A 185 26.29 10.99 32.02
C PRO A 185 25.74 10.42 30.71
N LYS A 186 25.21 11.27 29.82
CA LYS A 186 24.50 10.89 28.59
C LYS A 186 25.29 9.94 27.69
N TRP A 187 26.63 10.06 27.66
CA TRP A 187 27.52 9.17 26.93
C TRP A 187 27.62 7.74 27.49
N ARG A 188 27.05 7.46 28.68
CA ARG A 188 26.93 6.13 29.28
C ARG A 188 25.54 5.56 29.13
N ALA A 189 24.59 6.34 28.66
CA ALA A 189 23.19 5.93 28.46
C ALA A 189 22.89 5.51 27.00
N LEU A 190 23.82 5.78 26.09
CA LEU A 190 23.87 5.34 24.71
C LEU A 190 24.90 4.22 24.56
#